data_5973df60aa72c97b9034c473db09d208
#
_entry.id   5973df60aa72c97b9034c473db09d208
#
_cell.length_a   1.000
_cell.length_b   1.000
_cell.length_c   1.000
_cell.angle_alpha   90.00
_cell.angle_beta   90.00
_cell.angle_gamma   90.00
#
_symmetry.space_group_name_H-M   'P 1'
#
loop_
_entity.id
_entity.type
_entity.pdbx_description
1 polymer ?
#
loop_
_entity_poly.entity_id
_entity_poly.type
_entity_poly.pdbx_seq_one_letter_code
_entity_poly.pdbx_strand_id
1 'polypeptide(L)'
;LEGQWANGMVPHIIFDSGNAWKLDRNMWKSWVSPFSPDTLSTSGITQPPMIAEAVWRVGEKMPKAERIQWFKKILPALIRHHEWLYNERDPHHEGLVLQIHPYETGLDSTPPWVKQLHEHSKPWWIDAIELLKLDKAVNIIRRDTRHAPPGQRMTNIDALLYWNAIRRFRKKSWDINKILHRTLFCIEDVSFNSILTRANKRLE
;
A
#
# COMPACT_ATOMS: atom_id res chain seq x y z
N LEU A 1 10.50 2.87 12.04
CA LEU A 1 9.21 2.17 11.81
C LEU A 1 8.08 2.73 12.72
N GLU A 2 8.10 4.05 12.98
CA GLU A 2 7.14 4.72 13.89
C GLU A 2 5.68 4.60 13.42
N GLY A 3 5.43 4.50 12.12
CA GLY A 3 4.09 4.31 11.57
C GLY A 3 3.64 2.86 11.43
N GLN A 4 4.38 1.89 11.97
CA GLN A 4 3.99 0.48 11.91
C GLN A 4 2.70 0.26 12.71
N TRP A 5 1.74 -0.45 12.12
CA TRP A 5 0.48 -0.78 12.77
C TRP A 5 0.67 -1.84 13.88
N ALA A 6 -0.25 -1.90 14.82
CA ALA A 6 -0.17 -2.83 15.93
C ALA A 6 -0.15 -4.31 15.50
N ASN A 7 -0.80 -4.64 14.36
CA ASN A 7 -0.74 -5.98 13.76
C ASN A 7 0.56 -6.28 12.98
N GLY A 8 1.47 -5.32 12.87
CA GLY A 8 2.75 -5.51 12.18
C GLY A 8 2.85 -4.86 10.80
N MET A 9 1.75 -4.40 10.18
CA MET A 9 1.80 -3.76 8.86
C MET A 9 2.69 -2.53 8.86
N VAL A 10 3.57 -2.44 7.88
CA VAL A 10 4.27 -1.19 7.56
C VAL A 10 3.49 -0.46 6.46
N PRO A 11 2.97 0.74 6.73
CA PRO A 11 2.16 1.45 5.77
C PRO A 11 2.97 2.01 4.61
N HIS A 12 2.35 2.11 3.44
CA HIS A 12 2.90 2.73 2.24
C HIS A 12 3.28 4.21 2.48
N ILE A 13 2.43 4.96 3.19
CA ILE A 13 2.63 6.39 3.45
C ILE A 13 2.35 6.69 4.92
N ILE A 14 3.18 7.57 5.50
CA ILE A 14 2.91 8.30 6.75
C ILE A 14 2.64 9.75 6.34
N PHE A 15 1.48 10.27 6.70
CA PHE A 15 1.08 11.63 6.34
C PHE A 15 1.52 12.63 7.41
N ASP A 16 2.09 13.74 6.96
CA ASP A 16 2.31 14.89 7.81
C ASP A 16 0.98 15.43 8.37
N SER A 17 1.03 16.01 9.57
CA SER A 17 -0.15 16.58 10.26
C SER A 17 -0.66 17.88 9.64
N GLY A 18 0.13 18.54 8.79
CA GLY A 18 -0.18 19.81 8.15
C GLY A 18 -1.45 19.80 7.30
N ASN A 19 -2.02 20.98 7.09
CA ASN A 19 -3.26 21.16 6.31
C ASN A 19 -3.13 20.69 4.86
N ALA A 20 -1.92 20.73 4.31
CA ALA A 20 -1.62 20.24 2.96
C ALA A 20 -2.06 18.81 2.73
N TRP A 21 -1.98 17.93 3.74
CA TRP A 21 -2.30 16.51 3.65
C TRP A 21 -3.68 16.13 4.21
N LYS A 22 -4.50 17.12 4.57
CA LYS A 22 -5.82 16.88 5.17
C LYS A 22 -6.74 16.05 4.27
N LEU A 23 -6.75 16.30 2.97
CA LEU A 23 -7.57 15.54 2.02
C LEU A 23 -7.11 14.09 1.92
N ASP A 24 -5.80 13.85 1.85
CA ASP A 24 -5.23 12.51 1.78
C ASP A 24 -5.54 11.72 3.05
N ARG A 25 -5.31 12.31 4.23
CA ARG A 25 -5.68 11.68 5.51
C ARG A 25 -7.16 11.31 5.55
N ASN A 26 -8.04 12.21 5.12
CA ASN A 26 -9.49 11.97 5.07
C ASN A 26 -9.88 10.94 4.00
N MET A 27 -9.11 10.80 2.95
CA MET A 27 -9.31 9.76 1.94
C MET A 27 -8.98 8.39 2.52
N TRP A 28 -7.84 8.24 3.17
CA TRP A 28 -7.38 6.98 3.72
C TRP A 28 -8.11 6.59 5.01
N LYS A 29 -8.32 7.51 5.94
CA LYS A 29 -8.99 7.26 7.25
C LYS A 29 -8.46 6.01 7.93
N SER A 30 -7.15 5.84 8.02
CA SER A 30 -6.54 4.66 8.64
C SER A 30 -7.02 4.43 10.09
N TRP A 31 -7.34 5.51 10.79
CA TRP A 31 -7.85 5.48 12.17
C TRP A 31 -9.16 4.73 12.38
N VAL A 32 -9.86 4.30 11.33
CA VAL A 32 -11.04 3.41 11.47
C VAL A 32 -10.63 1.96 11.74
N SER A 33 -9.36 1.63 11.55
CA SER A 33 -8.81 0.33 11.92
C SER A 33 -8.36 0.34 13.39
N PRO A 34 -8.66 -0.70 14.16
CA PRO A 34 -8.18 -0.82 15.55
C PRO A 34 -6.66 -1.03 15.64
N PHE A 35 -6.00 -1.33 14.53
CA PHE A 35 -4.55 -1.56 14.46
C PHE A 35 -3.75 -0.33 14.03
N SER A 36 -4.43 0.71 13.53
CA SER A 36 -3.76 1.94 13.08
C SER A 36 -3.10 2.67 14.26
N PRO A 37 -1.93 3.31 14.06
CA PRO A 37 -1.34 4.14 15.10
C PRO A 37 -2.26 5.28 15.54
N ASP A 38 -2.33 5.56 16.84
CA ASP A 38 -3.18 6.62 17.38
C ASP A 38 -2.63 8.03 17.07
N THR A 39 -1.30 8.17 16.97
CA THR A 39 -0.63 9.45 16.85
C THR A 39 -0.26 9.85 15.44
N LEU A 40 -0.28 8.90 14.49
CA LEU A 40 0.14 9.10 13.12
C LEU A 40 -0.96 8.70 12.15
N SER A 41 -1.23 9.56 11.19
CA SER A 41 -2.10 9.21 10.06
C SER A 41 -1.30 8.50 8.98
N THR A 42 -1.75 7.33 8.55
CA THR A 42 -1.05 6.50 7.56
C THR A 42 -1.98 6.07 6.44
N SER A 43 -1.43 5.47 5.39
CA SER A 43 -2.22 4.63 4.48
C SER A 43 -2.59 3.30 5.16
N GLY A 44 -3.64 2.63 4.65
CA GLY A 44 -4.05 1.31 5.14
C GLY A 44 -3.56 0.14 4.26
N ILE A 45 -2.55 0.38 3.45
CA ILE A 45 -1.90 -0.62 2.57
C ILE A 45 -0.38 -0.54 2.74
N THR A 46 0.30 -1.58 2.28
CA THR A 46 1.77 -1.69 2.33
C THR A 46 2.42 -1.46 0.95
N GLN A 47 3.70 -1.73 0.85
CA GLN A 47 4.51 -1.79 -0.39
C GLN A 47 5.46 -2.98 -0.37
N PRO A 48 6.15 -3.30 -1.49
CA PRO A 48 7.13 -4.37 -1.50
C PRO A 48 8.13 -4.24 -0.35
N PRO A 49 8.46 -5.33 0.37
CA PRO A 49 9.20 -5.28 1.64
C PRO A 49 10.70 -5.06 1.45
N MET A 50 11.05 -3.94 0.80
CA MET A 50 12.44 -3.52 0.55
C MET A 50 13.19 -3.10 1.83
N ILE A 51 12.47 -2.86 2.94
CA ILE A 51 13.04 -2.29 4.16
C ILE A 51 14.10 -3.21 4.78
N ALA A 52 13.89 -4.53 4.77
CA ALA A 52 14.85 -5.48 5.31
C ALA A 52 16.20 -5.42 4.56
N GLU A 53 16.16 -5.38 3.23
CA GLU A 53 17.37 -5.19 2.40
C GLU A 53 18.04 -3.84 2.68
N ALA A 54 17.26 -2.77 2.81
CA ALA A 54 17.78 -1.45 3.10
C ALA A 54 18.46 -1.38 4.48
N VAL A 55 17.82 -1.94 5.50
CA VAL A 55 18.37 -2.01 6.87
C VAL A 55 19.67 -2.81 6.90
N TRP A 56 19.71 -3.94 6.20
CA TRP A 56 20.93 -4.76 6.09
C TRP A 56 22.06 -3.99 5.43
N ARG A 57 21.81 -3.33 4.27
CA ARG A 57 22.82 -2.55 3.55
C ARG A 57 23.37 -1.37 4.33
N VAL A 58 22.51 -0.67 5.07
CA VAL A 58 22.94 0.42 5.96
C VAL A 58 23.83 -0.14 7.06
N GLY A 59 23.41 -1.26 7.69
CA GLY A 59 24.21 -1.92 8.72
C GLY A 59 25.60 -2.36 8.24
N GLU A 60 25.74 -2.84 7.00
CA GLU A 60 27.04 -3.24 6.44
C GLU A 60 28.07 -2.07 6.36
N LYS A 61 27.57 -0.83 6.30
CA LYS A 61 28.42 0.37 6.26
C LYS A 61 28.76 0.92 7.64
N MET A 62 28.17 0.34 8.70
CA MET A 62 28.39 0.79 10.07
C MET A 62 29.58 0.05 10.72
N PRO A 63 30.27 0.67 11.69
CA PRO A 63 31.18 -0.02 12.59
C PRO A 63 30.49 -1.20 13.28
N LYS A 64 31.21 -2.29 13.53
CA LYS A 64 30.65 -3.56 14.04
C LYS A 64 29.78 -3.37 15.30
N ALA A 65 30.25 -2.57 16.26
CA ALA A 65 29.53 -2.35 17.51
C ALA A 65 28.18 -1.63 17.29
N GLU A 66 28.17 -0.60 16.44
CA GLU A 66 26.96 0.16 16.08
C GLU A 66 25.98 -0.68 15.27
N ARG A 67 26.49 -1.50 14.33
CA ARG A 67 25.71 -2.44 13.52
C ARG A 67 24.89 -3.40 14.38
N ILE A 68 25.49 -3.96 15.41
CA ILE A 68 24.80 -4.88 16.33
C ILE A 68 23.62 -4.17 17.02
N GLN A 69 23.84 -2.94 17.50
CA GLN A 69 22.78 -2.17 18.15
C GLN A 69 21.70 -1.75 17.15
N TRP A 70 22.08 -1.38 15.95
CA TRP A 70 21.17 -1.07 14.85
C TRP A 70 20.22 -2.24 14.55
N PHE A 71 20.76 -3.43 14.32
CA PHE A 71 19.95 -4.62 14.05
C PHE A 71 19.08 -5.00 15.24
N LYS A 72 19.60 -5.00 16.45
CA LYS A 72 18.82 -5.30 17.67
C LYS A 72 17.61 -4.37 17.81
N LYS A 73 17.75 -3.10 17.44
CA LYS A 73 16.68 -2.11 17.52
C LYS A 73 15.59 -2.33 16.46
N ILE A 74 15.97 -2.70 15.24
CA ILE A 74 15.04 -2.69 14.10
C ILE A 74 14.46 -4.07 13.79
N LEU A 75 15.24 -5.13 13.98
CA LEU A 75 14.85 -6.50 13.62
C LEU A 75 13.47 -6.92 14.18
N PRO A 76 13.09 -6.65 15.43
CA PRO A 76 11.77 -7.04 15.92
C PRO A 76 10.61 -6.44 15.13
N ALA A 77 10.76 -5.21 14.63
CA ALA A 77 9.73 -4.57 13.82
C ALA A 77 9.67 -5.16 12.40
N LEU A 78 10.82 -5.53 11.83
CA LEU A 78 10.87 -6.19 10.53
C LEU A 78 10.25 -7.59 10.59
N ILE A 79 10.57 -8.37 11.62
CA ILE A 79 9.97 -9.70 11.84
C ILE A 79 8.44 -9.56 11.91
N ARG A 80 7.91 -8.68 12.74
CA ARG A 80 6.44 -8.48 12.82
C ARG A 80 5.83 -8.08 11.49
N HIS A 81 6.55 -7.31 10.64
CA HIS A 81 6.04 -6.97 9.31
C HIS A 81 5.98 -8.19 8.38
N HIS A 82 7.01 -9.01 8.39
CA HIS A 82 7.03 -10.23 7.57
C HIS A 82 6.02 -11.26 8.06
N GLU A 83 5.86 -11.44 9.37
CA GLU A 83 4.81 -12.26 9.96
C GLU A 83 3.42 -11.78 9.56
N TRP A 84 3.18 -10.45 9.58
CA TRP A 84 1.94 -9.86 9.12
C TRP A 84 1.66 -10.17 7.65
N LEU A 85 2.67 -10.10 6.78
CA LEU A 85 2.52 -10.44 5.36
C LEU A 85 2.02 -11.88 5.18
N TYR A 86 2.59 -12.83 5.88
CA TYR A 86 2.17 -14.24 5.78
C TYR A 86 0.84 -14.51 6.50
N ASN A 87 0.58 -13.88 7.63
CA ASN A 87 -0.64 -14.11 8.38
C ASN A 87 -1.88 -13.48 7.76
N GLU A 88 -1.74 -12.30 7.15
CA GLU A 88 -2.89 -11.57 6.62
C GLU A 88 -2.97 -11.56 5.09
N ARG A 89 -1.90 -11.89 4.40
CA ARG A 89 -1.82 -11.77 2.94
C ARG A 89 -1.51 -13.09 2.22
N ASP A 90 -1.43 -14.19 2.95
CA ASP A 90 -1.31 -15.57 2.41
C ASP A 90 -2.45 -16.44 2.95
N PRO A 91 -3.70 -16.24 2.46
CA PRO A 91 -4.87 -16.96 2.97
C PRO A 91 -4.86 -18.46 2.65
N HIS A 92 -4.05 -18.88 1.71
CA HIS A 92 -3.93 -20.28 1.27
C HIS A 92 -2.72 -21.00 1.89
N HIS A 93 -1.85 -20.27 2.63
CA HIS A 93 -0.63 -20.80 3.23
C HIS A 93 0.32 -21.44 2.21
N GLU A 94 0.40 -20.85 1.02
CA GLU A 94 1.24 -21.30 -0.10
C GLU A 94 2.61 -20.62 -0.10
N GLY A 95 2.84 -19.66 0.80
CA GLY A 95 4.04 -18.84 0.85
C GLY A 95 4.05 -17.71 -0.18
N LEU A 96 2.92 -17.46 -0.85
CA LEU A 96 2.71 -16.37 -1.79
C LEU A 96 1.79 -15.31 -1.19
N VAL A 97 2.26 -14.08 -1.16
CA VAL A 97 1.59 -12.94 -0.54
C VAL A 97 0.77 -12.17 -1.57
N LEU A 98 -0.50 -11.95 -1.25
CA LEU A 98 -1.46 -11.22 -2.06
C LEU A 98 -1.28 -9.70 -1.96
N GLN A 99 -1.44 -9.01 -3.07
CA GLN A 99 -1.65 -7.56 -3.15
C GLN A 99 -3.12 -7.27 -3.43
N ILE A 100 -3.71 -6.38 -2.66
CA ILE A 100 -5.15 -6.02 -2.75
C ILE A 100 -5.39 -4.66 -3.38
N HIS A 101 -4.32 -3.93 -3.69
CA HIS A 101 -4.36 -2.63 -4.34
C HIS A 101 -3.15 -2.46 -5.24
N PRO A 102 -3.28 -1.86 -6.44
CA PRO A 102 -2.13 -1.64 -7.34
C PRO A 102 -0.95 -0.91 -6.69
N TYR A 103 -1.19 0.03 -5.79
CA TYR A 103 -0.11 0.71 -5.04
C TYR A 103 0.78 -0.22 -4.21
N GLU A 104 0.30 -1.39 -3.83
CA GLU A 104 1.11 -2.36 -3.09
C GLU A 104 2.18 -3.04 -3.94
N THR A 105 2.00 -3.09 -5.26
CA THR A 105 2.94 -3.76 -6.17
C THR A 105 4.23 -2.96 -6.40
N GLY A 106 4.20 -1.64 -6.14
CA GLY A 106 5.27 -0.72 -6.53
C GLY A 106 5.31 -0.41 -8.04
N LEU A 107 4.38 -0.97 -8.82
CA LEU A 107 4.22 -0.79 -10.26
C LEU A 107 2.79 -0.31 -10.59
N ASP A 108 2.40 0.79 -9.98
CA ASP A 108 1.02 1.29 -9.86
C ASP A 108 0.23 1.36 -11.17
N SER A 109 0.87 1.76 -12.25
CA SER A 109 0.23 2.04 -13.54
C SER A 109 0.46 0.93 -14.57
N THR A 110 0.77 -0.28 -14.13
CA THR A 110 0.99 -1.42 -15.02
C THR A 110 -0.32 -1.83 -15.71
N PRO A 111 -0.36 -1.95 -17.05
CA PRO A 111 -1.60 -2.21 -17.79
C PRO A 111 -2.43 -3.40 -17.33
N PRO A 112 -1.85 -4.56 -16.94
CA PRO A 112 -2.63 -5.69 -16.41
C PRO A 112 -3.46 -5.34 -15.19
N TRP A 113 -2.93 -4.52 -14.26
CA TRP A 113 -3.64 -4.12 -13.05
C TRP A 113 -4.83 -3.22 -13.37
N VAL A 114 -4.62 -2.26 -14.25
CA VAL A 114 -5.65 -1.34 -14.70
C VAL A 114 -6.78 -2.09 -15.39
N LYS A 115 -6.46 -3.03 -16.30
CA LYS A 115 -7.44 -3.85 -17.00
C LYS A 115 -8.32 -4.63 -16.01
N GLN A 116 -7.73 -5.30 -15.02
CA GLN A 116 -8.47 -6.05 -14.00
C GLN A 116 -9.44 -5.17 -13.23
N LEU A 117 -9.02 -3.95 -12.87
CA LEU A 117 -9.89 -2.99 -12.17
C LEU A 117 -11.06 -2.53 -13.03
N HIS A 118 -10.84 -2.28 -14.33
CA HIS A 118 -11.90 -1.90 -15.25
C HIS A 118 -12.93 -3.01 -15.46
N GLU A 119 -12.48 -4.24 -15.61
CA GLU A 119 -13.35 -5.38 -15.91
C GLU A 119 -14.20 -5.83 -14.70
N HIS A 120 -13.63 -5.79 -13.49
CA HIS A 120 -14.25 -6.40 -12.33
C HIS A 120 -14.83 -5.41 -11.30
N SER A 121 -14.58 -4.12 -11.46
CA SER A 121 -14.86 -3.20 -10.36
C SER A 121 -15.36 -1.82 -10.74
N LYS A 122 -15.58 -1.53 -12.01
CA LYS A 122 -16.04 -0.21 -12.45
C LYS A 122 -17.48 0.02 -12.00
N PRO A 123 -17.73 0.89 -10.99
CA PRO A 123 -19.09 1.18 -10.57
C PRO A 123 -19.77 2.09 -11.59
N TRP A 124 -21.08 1.96 -11.74
CA TRP A 124 -21.92 2.72 -12.69
C TRP A 124 -21.71 4.23 -12.65
N TRP A 125 -21.42 4.81 -11.49
CA TRP A 125 -21.19 6.24 -11.35
C TRP A 125 -19.88 6.71 -12.02
N ILE A 126 -18.89 5.83 -12.18
CA ILE A 126 -17.68 6.13 -12.97
C ILE A 126 -18.04 6.20 -14.45
N ASP A 127 -18.90 5.30 -14.94
CA ASP A 127 -19.40 5.36 -16.30
C ASP A 127 -20.18 6.65 -16.56
N ALA A 128 -20.97 7.10 -15.59
CA ALA A 128 -21.67 8.37 -15.67
C ALA A 128 -20.70 9.57 -15.70
N ILE A 129 -19.64 9.56 -14.90
CA ILE A 129 -18.59 10.60 -14.93
C ILE A 129 -17.90 10.64 -16.30
N GLU A 130 -17.59 9.50 -16.87
CA GLU A 130 -16.94 9.38 -18.17
C GLU A 130 -17.88 9.88 -19.29
N LEU A 131 -19.13 9.43 -19.29
CA LEU A 131 -20.15 9.84 -20.25
C LEU A 131 -20.38 11.35 -20.24
N LEU A 132 -20.42 11.96 -19.05
CA LEU A 132 -20.61 13.40 -18.87
C LEU A 132 -19.31 14.21 -19.02
N LYS A 133 -18.18 13.58 -19.34
CA LYS A 133 -16.84 14.18 -19.46
C LYS A 133 -16.43 15.01 -18.22
N LEU A 134 -16.87 14.58 -17.04
CA LEU A 134 -16.56 15.21 -15.76
C LEU A 134 -15.24 14.73 -15.15
N ASP A 135 -14.58 13.76 -15.78
CA ASP A 135 -13.29 13.20 -15.35
C ASP A 135 -12.21 14.28 -15.20
N LYS A 136 -12.26 15.35 -16.03
CA LYS A 136 -11.32 16.49 -15.93
C LYS A 136 -11.38 17.23 -14.59
N ALA A 137 -12.53 17.22 -13.91
CA ALA A 137 -12.66 17.82 -12.58
C ALA A 137 -11.82 17.07 -11.52
N VAL A 138 -11.50 15.81 -11.75
CA VAL A 138 -10.63 15.00 -10.89
C VAL A 138 -9.21 15.57 -10.82
N ASN A 139 -8.74 16.24 -11.87
CA ASN A 139 -7.41 16.88 -11.89
C ASN A 139 -7.25 17.98 -10.84
N ILE A 140 -8.36 18.60 -10.38
CA ILE A 140 -8.31 19.62 -9.32
C ILE A 140 -7.84 19.00 -8.00
N ILE A 141 -8.21 17.74 -7.75
CA ILE A 141 -7.91 17.02 -6.50
C ILE A 141 -6.57 16.28 -6.62
N ARG A 142 -6.21 15.87 -7.83
CA ARG A 142 -4.98 15.11 -8.08
C ARG A 142 -3.72 15.97 -7.95
N ARG A 143 -2.75 15.48 -7.20
CA ARG A 143 -1.45 16.14 -7.00
C ARG A 143 -0.38 15.61 -7.96
N ASP A 144 -0.47 14.35 -8.34
CA ASP A 144 0.49 13.68 -9.22
C ASP A 144 0.59 14.29 -10.61
N THR A 145 -0.50 14.89 -11.10
CA THR A 145 -0.55 15.57 -12.40
C THR A 145 0.12 16.96 -12.41
N ARG A 146 0.45 17.52 -11.24
CA ARG A 146 1.09 18.84 -11.15
C ARG A 146 2.58 18.82 -11.53
N HIS A 147 3.22 17.68 -11.43
CA HIS A 147 4.68 17.52 -11.60
C HIS A 147 5.09 16.54 -12.69
N ALA A 148 4.14 15.96 -13.41
CA ALA A 148 4.42 15.02 -14.48
C ALA A 148 3.51 15.27 -15.70
N PRO A 149 4.03 15.13 -16.93
CA PRO A 149 3.25 15.31 -18.15
C PRO A 149 2.07 14.34 -18.21
N PRO A 150 0.95 14.77 -18.83
CA PRO A 150 -0.14 13.86 -19.18
C PRO A 150 0.39 12.67 -20.00
N GLY A 151 -0.07 11.46 -19.70
CA GLY A 151 0.40 10.23 -20.36
C GLY A 151 1.53 9.48 -19.64
N GLN A 152 2.24 10.14 -18.70
CA GLN A 152 3.18 9.47 -17.81
C GLN A 152 2.56 9.07 -16.46
N ARG A 153 1.27 9.33 -16.29
CA ARG A 153 0.50 9.02 -15.09
C ARG A 153 -0.78 8.27 -15.46
N MET A 154 -1.35 7.59 -14.48
CA MET A 154 -2.66 6.96 -14.63
C MET A 154 -3.71 7.96 -15.11
N THR A 155 -4.72 7.49 -15.83
CA THR A 155 -5.85 8.32 -16.26
C THR A 155 -6.68 8.79 -15.06
N ASN A 156 -7.56 9.77 -15.29
CA ASN A 156 -8.47 10.22 -14.22
C ASN A 156 -9.45 9.12 -13.81
N ILE A 157 -9.85 8.27 -14.75
CA ILE A 157 -10.72 7.12 -14.46
C ILE A 157 -9.99 6.09 -13.60
N ASP A 158 -8.74 5.77 -13.91
CA ASP A 158 -7.93 4.85 -13.09
C ASP A 158 -7.76 5.39 -11.67
N ALA A 159 -7.50 6.68 -11.53
CA ALA A 159 -7.40 7.32 -10.20
C ALA A 159 -8.72 7.22 -9.41
N LEU A 160 -9.88 7.32 -10.07
CA LEU A 160 -11.18 7.11 -9.44
C LEU A 160 -11.40 5.64 -9.03
N LEU A 161 -10.95 4.70 -9.84
CA LEU A 161 -11.01 3.26 -9.51
C LEU A 161 -10.14 2.95 -8.27
N TYR A 162 -8.92 3.47 -8.22
CA TYR A 162 -8.03 3.34 -7.07
C TYR A 162 -8.64 3.95 -5.81
N TRP A 163 -9.16 5.16 -5.92
CA TRP A 163 -9.86 5.80 -4.82
C TRP A 163 -11.09 5.02 -4.36
N ASN A 164 -11.85 4.44 -5.29
CA ASN A 164 -12.99 3.60 -4.96
C ASN A 164 -12.58 2.34 -4.18
N ALA A 165 -11.45 1.70 -4.53
CA ALA A 165 -10.90 0.58 -3.78
C ALA A 165 -10.56 1.00 -2.34
N ILE A 166 -9.81 2.09 -2.15
CA ILE A 166 -9.48 2.65 -0.83
C ILE A 166 -10.77 2.95 -0.03
N ARG A 167 -11.77 3.58 -0.65
CA ARG A 167 -13.06 3.86 -0.03
C ARG A 167 -13.77 2.61 0.47
N ARG A 168 -13.69 1.52 -0.28
CA ARG A 168 -14.28 0.23 0.11
C ARG A 168 -13.51 -0.41 1.25
N PHE A 169 -12.19 -0.35 1.26
CA PHE A 169 -11.34 -0.91 2.32
C PHE A 169 -11.58 -0.19 3.66
N ARG A 170 -11.59 1.13 3.67
CA ARG A 170 -11.87 1.89 4.90
C ARG A 170 -13.28 1.65 5.45
N LYS A 171 -14.30 1.39 4.59
CA LYS A 171 -15.64 1.00 5.03
C LYS A 171 -15.68 -0.37 5.72
N LYS A 172 -14.66 -1.18 5.48
CA LYS A 172 -14.45 -2.48 6.12
C LYS A 172 -13.45 -2.40 7.28
N SER A 173 -13.14 -1.18 7.74
CA SER A 173 -12.17 -0.91 8.81
C SER A 173 -10.79 -1.52 8.56
N TRP A 174 -10.39 -1.65 7.29
CA TRP A 174 -9.15 -2.26 6.85
C TRP A 174 -8.96 -3.73 7.29
N ASP A 175 -10.05 -4.39 7.62
CA ASP A 175 -10.09 -5.81 7.98
C ASP A 175 -9.89 -6.65 6.72
N ILE A 176 -8.77 -7.40 6.66
CA ILE A 176 -8.37 -8.16 5.48
C ILE A 176 -9.38 -9.24 5.11
N ASN A 177 -9.95 -9.93 6.09
CA ASN A 177 -10.94 -10.98 5.84
C ASN A 177 -12.19 -10.43 5.17
N LYS A 178 -12.66 -9.27 5.64
CA LYS A 178 -13.78 -8.57 5.00
C LYS A 178 -13.42 -8.02 3.62
N ILE A 179 -12.15 -7.61 3.42
CA ILE A 179 -11.67 -7.11 2.13
C ILE A 179 -11.63 -8.26 1.12
N LEU A 180 -10.98 -9.37 1.42
CA LEU A 180 -10.80 -10.50 0.52
C LEU A 180 -12.14 -11.12 0.08
N HIS A 181 -13.15 -11.13 0.95
CA HIS A 181 -14.45 -11.66 0.62
C HIS A 181 -15.12 -10.97 -0.60
N ARG A 182 -14.82 -9.70 -0.88
CA ARG A 182 -15.33 -8.93 -2.03
C ARG A 182 -14.29 -7.94 -2.52
N THR A 183 -13.08 -8.42 -2.78
CA THR A 183 -12.04 -7.55 -3.33
C THR A 183 -12.26 -7.27 -4.80
N LEU A 184 -11.79 -6.10 -5.24
CA LEU A 184 -11.85 -5.66 -6.64
C LEU A 184 -10.55 -5.96 -7.38
N PHE A 185 -9.50 -6.21 -6.62
CA PHE A 185 -8.16 -6.46 -7.11
C PHE A 185 -7.49 -7.41 -6.11
N CYS A 186 -6.97 -8.50 -6.59
CA CYS A 186 -6.24 -9.47 -5.78
C CYS A 186 -5.29 -10.23 -6.68
N ILE A 187 -4.00 -10.08 -6.45
CA ILE A 187 -2.96 -10.73 -7.24
C ILE A 187 -1.81 -11.19 -6.37
N GLU A 188 -1.11 -12.22 -6.80
CA GLU A 188 0.17 -12.67 -6.29
C GLU A 188 1.27 -12.18 -7.24
N ASP A 189 1.66 -10.91 -7.08
CA ASP A 189 2.66 -10.32 -7.96
C ASP A 189 4.03 -10.98 -7.80
N VAL A 190 4.61 -11.41 -8.92
CA VAL A 190 5.91 -12.11 -8.95
C VAL A 190 7.04 -11.22 -8.42
N SER A 191 7.01 -9.93 -8.75
CA SER A 191 8.06 -8.99 -8.32
C SER A 191 7.98 -8.78 -6.82
N PHE A 192 6.78 -8.58 -6.28
CA PHE A 192 6.57 -8.44 -4.83
C PHE A 192 7.08 -9.68 -4.08
N ASN A 193 6.67 -10.88 -4.49
CA ASN A 193 7.03 -12.13 -3.84
C ASN A 193 8.52 -12.47 -3.99
N SER A 194 9.14 -12.09 -5.11
CA SER A 194 10.60 -12.21 -5.29
C SER A 194 11.37 -11.29 -4.34
N ILE A 195 10.89 -10.06 -4.15
CA ILE A 195 11.46 -9.11 -3.18
C ILE A 195 11.28 -9.64 -1.76
N LEU A 196 10.11 -10.17 -1.42
CA LEU A 196 9.83 -10.75 -0.11
C LEU A 196 10.76 -11.94 0.20
N THR A 197 10.92 -12.85 -0.76
CA THR A 197 11.84 -14.00 -0.63
C THR A 197 13.27 -13.53 -0.36
N ARG A 198 13.74 -12.50 -1.08
CA ARG A 198 15.06 -11.92 -0.84
C ARG A 198 15.13 -11.22 0.53
N ALA A 199 14.10 -10.50 0.91
CA ALA A 199 14.03 -9.80 2.18
C ALA A 199 14.07 -10.78 3.37
N ASN A 200 13.39 -11.93 3.28
CA ASN A 200 13.43 -13.00 4.29
C ASN A 200 14.86 -13.46 4.56
N LYS A 201 15.66 -13.68 3.49
CA LYS A 201 17.09 -14.06 3.62
C LYS A 201 17.95 -13.02 4.33
N ARG A 202 17.45 -11.78 4.51
CA ARG A 202 18.16 -10.73 5.26
C ARG A 202 17.75 -10.71 6.73
N LEU A 203 16.71 -11.42 7.10
CA LEU A 203 16.25 -11.56 8.49
C LEU A 203 16.85 -12.80 9.18
N GLU A 204 17.38 -13.75 8.41
CA GLU A 204 18.16 -14.90 8.89
C GLU A 204 19.56 -14.44 9.35
#